data_a8e3d753b5f44585cb87b3ecef6ae2b6
#
_entry.id   a8e3d753b5f44585cb87b3ecef6ae2b6
#
_cell.length_a   1.000
_cell.length_b   1.000
_cell.length_c   1.000
_cell.angle_alpha   90.00
_cell.angle_beta   90.00
_cell.angle_gamma   90.00
#
_symmetry.space_group_name_H-M   'P 1'
#
loop_
_entity.id
_entity.type
_entity.pdbx_description
1 polymer ?
#
loop_
_entity_poly.entity_id
_entity_poly.type
_entity_poly.pdbx_seq_one_letter_code
_entity_poly.pdbx_strand_id
1 'polypeptide(L)'
;AAARALDLERAISAVERFNKNGDMARTRLSMSESALEQAGNNLQRIRELAVQAANGSQTPETREQIAAEVRERREQLFQLANSRDGSGEYLFAGSRTRTQPFHMTSGGTVEYRGDQNTREVRVGPGRQMSVDSSGFEVFMDGGTGNGHYQVREAPGNEGSGVIIPADTGVQ
;
A
#
# COMPACT_ATOMS: atom_id res chain seq x y z
N ALA A 1 51.67 17.55 -3.81
CA ALA A 1 51.17 16.53 -4.76
C ALA A 1 50.36 15.47 -4.03
N ALA A 2 50.86 14.82 -2.98
CA ALA A 2 50.21 13.73 -2.26
C ALA A 2 48.84 14.12 -1.62
N ALA A 3 48.76 15.30 -1.00
CA ALA A 3 47.52 15.76 -0.38
C ALA A 3 46.36 15.93 -1.42
N ARG A 4 46.67 16.48 -2.59
CA ARG A 4 45.65 16.62 -3.67
C ARG A 4 45.23 15.27 -4.23
N ALA A 5 46.13 14.29 -4.33
CA ALA A 5 45.77 12.94 -4.76
C ALA A 5 44.82 12.28 -3.76
N LEU A 6 45.07 12.42 -2.47
CA LEU A 6 44.21 11.88 -1.41
C LEU A 6 42.82 12.55 -1.39
N ASP A 7 42.76 13.86 -1.61
CA ASP A 7 41.47 14.59 -1.69
C ASP A 7 40.66 14.17 -2.91
N LEU A 8 41.32 13.92 -4.05
CA LEU A 8 40.68 13.43 -5.26
C LEU A 8 40.13 12.00 -5.07
N GLU A 9 40.91 11.11 -4.46
CA GLU A 9 40.47 9.74 -4.15
C GLU A 9 39.27 9.73 -3.23
N ARG A 10 39.23 10.59 -2.21
CA ARG A 10 38.04 10.75 -1.33
C ARG A 10 36.83 11.25 -2.09
N ALA A 11 37.03 12.20 -3.00
CA ALA A 11 35.93 12.72 -3.83
C ALA A 11 35.39 11.64 -4.78
N ILE A 12 36.24 10.87 -5.43
CA ILE A 12 35.88 9.74 -6.30
C ILE A 12 35.07 8.71 -5.49
N SER A 13 35.61 8.26 -4.34
CA SER A 13 34.93 7.30 -3.47
C SER A 13 33.58 7.81 -2.97
N ALA A 14 33.43 9.10 -2.74
CA ALA A 14 32.15 9.69 -2.37
C ALA A 14 31.13 9.63 -3.51
N VAL A 15 31.55 9.96 -4.74
CA VAL A 15 30.72 9.89 -5.95
C VAL A 15 30.29 8.44 -6.23
N GLU A 16 31.20 7.47 -6.12
CA GLU A 16 30.89 6.05 -6.28
C GLU A 16 29.82 5.58 -5.26
N ARG A 17 29.96 6.00 -4.00
CA ARG A 17 28.93 5.69 -2.97
C ARG A 17 27.59 6.33 -3.31
N PHE A 18 27.58 7.58 -3.78
CA PHE A 18 26.32 8.24 -4.18
C PHE A 18 25.66 7.53 -5.35
N ASN A 19 26.42 7.13 -6.35
CA ASN A 19 25.90 6.37 -7.49
C ASN A 19 25.31 5.04 -7.03
N LYS A 20 26.04 4.26 -6.24
CA LYS A 20 25.56 2.99 -5.68
C LYS A 20 24.27 3.17 -4.86
N ASN A 21 24.23 4.19 -4.02
CA ASN A 21 23.01 4.51 -3.24
C ASN A 21 21.84 4.88 -4.16
N GLY A 22 22.10 5.67 -5.21
CA GLY A 22 21.09 6.05 -6.20
C GLY A 22 20.54 4.85 -6.96
N ASP A 23 21.40 3.91 -7.35
CA ASP A 23 20.97 2.70 -8.05
C ASP A 23 20.15 1.77 -7.15
N MET A 24 20.58 1.59 -5.89
CA MET A 24 19.80 0.83 -4.91
C MET A 24 18.43 1.49 -4.65
N ALA A 25 18.40 2.81 -4.49
CA ALA A 25 17.16 3.55 -4.29
C ALA A 25 16.20 3.38 -5.47
N ARG A 26 16.71 3.53 -6.70
CA ARG A 26 15.92 3.36 -7.93
C ARG A 26 15.35 1.96 -8.05
N THR A 27 16.16 0.93 -7.79
CA THR A 27 15.72 -0.46 -7.84
C THR A 27 14.62 -0.73 -6.82
N ARG A 28 14.78 -0.25 -5.59
CA ARG A 28 13.80 -0.44 -4.53
C ARG A 28 12.48 0.29 -4.82
N LEU A 29 12.55 1.54 -5.28
CA LEU A 29 11.37 2.31 -5.68
C LEU A 29 10.63 1.64 -6.85
N SER A 30 11.35 1.13 -7.85
CA SER A 30 10.74 0.40 -8.96
C SER A 30 10.03 -0.89 -8.50
N MET A 31 10.58 -1.62 -7.54
CA MET A 31 9.91 -2.77 -6.94
C MET A 31 8.64 -2.36 -6.18
N SER A 32 8.70 -1.25 -5.42
CA SER A 32 7.54 -0.71 -4.72
C SER A 32 6.45 -0.27 -5.70
N GLU A 33 6.81 0.43 -6.76
CA GLU A 33 5.89 0.86 -7.82
C GLU A 33 5.20 -0.33 -8.48
N SER A 34 5.96 -1.37 -8.85
CA SER A 34 5.39 -2.59 -9.42
C SER A 34 4.43 -3.30 -8.46
N ALA A 35 4.75 -3.37 -7.18
CA ALA A 35 3.86 -3.96 -6.18
C ALA A 35 2.56 -3.14 -6.01
N LEU A 36 2.67 -1.81 -6.03
CA LEU A 36 1.52 -0.91 -5.95
C LEU A 36 0.62 -0.97 -7.20
N GLU A 37 1.20 -1.05 -8.38
CA GLU A 37 0.46 -1.26 -9.62
C GLU A 37 -0.35 -2.56 -9.59
N GLN A 38 0.28 -3.66 -9.17
CA GLN A 38 -0.41 -4.94 -9.01
C GLN A 38 -1.50 -4.88 -7.93
N ALA A 39 -1.26 -4.18 -6.82
CA ALA A 39 -2.27 -3.95 -5.78
C ALA A 39 -3.45 -3.15 -6.32
N GLY A 40 -3.21 -2.10 -7.09
CA GLY A 40 -4.25 -1.32 -7.76
C GLY A 40 -5.10 -2.16 -8.71
N ASN A 41 -4.47 -2.99 -9.54
CA ASN A 41 -5.16 -3.91 -10.45
C ASN A 41 -6.01 -4.93 -9.68
N ASN A 42 -5.52 -5.47 -8.56
CA ASN A 42 -6.29 -6.37 -7.71
C ASN A 42 -7.50 -5.67 -7.07
N LEU A 43 -7.35 -4.46 -6.58
CA LEU A 43 -8.46 -3.67 -6.01
C LEU A 43 -9.52 -3.35 -7.06
N GLN A 44 -9.10 -2.98 -8.27
CA GLN A 44 -10.02 -2.77 -9.39
C GLN A 44 -10.84 -4.03 -9.69
N ARG A 45 -10.19 -5.19 -9.73
CA ARG A 45 -10.87 -6.48 -9.95
C ARG A 45 -11.83 -6.82 -8.82
N ILE A 46 -11.45 -6.60 -7.56
CA ILE A 46 -12.35 -6.79 -6.41
C ILE A 46 -13.59 -5.90 -6.53
N ARG A 47 -13.43 -4.65 -6.96
CA ARG A 47 -14.53 -3.73 -7.19
C ARG A 47 -15.49 -4.22 -8.28
N GLU A 48 -14.96 -4.71 -9.40
CA GLU A 48 -15.77 -5.30 -10.48
C GLU A 48 -16.57 -6.50 -9.99
N LEU A 49 -15.92 -7.41 -9.24
CA LEU A 49 -16.56 -8.58 -8.65
C LEU A 49 -17.65 -8.19 -7.64
N ALA A 50 -17.44 -7.16 -6.84
CA ALA A 50 -18.42 -6.66 -5.90
C ALA A 50 -19.67 -6.10 -6.62
N VAL A 51 -19.45 -5.33 -7.69
CA VAL A 51 -20.55 -4.83 -8.53
C VAL A 51 -21.30 -5.98 -9.20
N GLN A 52 -20.59 -6.98 -9.70
CA GLN A 52 -21.20 -8.18 -10.28
C GLN A 52 -22.02 -8.95 -9.25
N ALA A 53 -21.50 -9.16 -8.04
CA ALA A 53 -22.20 -9.86 -6.96
C ALA A 53 -23.48 -9.13 -6.50
N ALA A 54 -23.46 -7.79 -6.56
CA ALA A 54 -24.61 -6.95 -6.21
C ALA A 54 -25.74 -7.01 -7.24
N ASN A 55 -25.50 -7.52 -8.44
CA ASN A 55 -26.53 -7.64 -9.47
C ASN A 55 -27.57 -8.69 -9.05
N GLY A 56 -28.86 -8.30 -9.08
CA GLY A 56 -29.99 -9.15 -8.69
C GLY A 56 -30.20 -10.42 -9.55
N SER A 57 -29.59 -10.50 -10.74
CA SER A 57 -29.66 -11.66 -11.62
C SER A 57 -28.69 -12.80 -11.23
N GLN A 58 -27.81 -12.59 -10.26
CA GLN A 58 -26.82 -13.58 -9.83
C GLN A 58 -27.47 -14.63 -8.92
N THR A 59 -27.20 -15.93 -9.25
CA THR A 59 -27.64 -17.03 -8.39
C THR A 59 -26.76 -17.16 -7.14
N PRO A 60 -27.22 -17.86 -6.10
CA PRO A 60 -26.41 -18.15 -4.91
C PRO A 60 -25.07 -18.80 -5.26
N GLU A 61 -25.05 -19.76 -6.16
CA GLU A 61 -23.87 -20.49 -6.60
C GLU A 61 -22.85 -19.55 -7.29
N THR A 62 -23.35 -18.66 -8.17
CA THR A 62 -22.49 -17.66 -8.83
C THR A 62 -21.90 -16.68 -7.83
N ARG A 63 -22.67 -16.25 -6.83
CA ARG A 63 -22.18 -15.39 -5.75
C ARG A 63 -21.11 -16.06 -4.91
N GLU A 64 -21.23 -17.38 -4.67
CA GLU A 64 -20.21 -18.14 -3.95
C GLU A 64 -18.89 -18.21 -4.74
N GLN A 65 -18.97 -18.41 -6.06
CA GLN A 65 -17.79 -18.38 -6.94
C GLN A 65 -17.12 -17.01 -6.93
N ILE A 66 -17.91 -15.92 -7.00
CA ILE A 66 -17.40 -14.55 -6.90
C ILE A 66 -16.72 -14.33 -5.54
N ALA A 67 -17.34 -14.79 -4.46
CA ALA A 67 -16.76 -14.67 -3.13
C ALA A 67 -15.45 -15.45 -2.99
N ALA A 68 -15.30 -16.59 -3.67
CA ALA A 68 -14.05 -17.34 -3.71
C ALA A 68 -12.95 -16.54 -4.43
N GLU A 69 -13.26 -15.94 -5.58
CA GLU A 69 -12.30 -15.10 -6.32
C GLU A 69 -11.90 -13.87 -5.49
N VAL A 70 -12.84 -13.22 -4.80
CA VAL A 70 -12.52 -12.07 -3.92
C VAL A 70 -11.58 -12.47 -2.78
N ARG A 71 -11.77 -13.67 -2.19
CA ARG A 71 -10.85 -14.16 -1.14
C ARG A 71 -9.44 -14.38 -1.68
N GLU A 72 -9.31 -14.94 -2.89
CA GLU A 72 -8.02 -15.13 -3.54
C GLU A 72 -7.34 -13.79 -3.84
N ARG A 73 -8.08 -12.81 -4.37
CA ARG A 73 -7.57 -11.45 -4.62
C ARG A 73 -7.12 -10.75 -3.34
N ARG A 74 -7.85 -10.94 -2.23
CA ARG A 74 -7.45 -10.42 -0.92
C ARG A 74 -6.13 -11.02 -0.46
N GLU A 75 -5.95 -12.33 -0.64
CA GLU A 75 -4.70 -12.99 -0.29
C GLU A 75 -3.52 -12.49 -1.12
N GLN A 76 -3.71 -12.32 -2.42
CA GLN A 76 -2.71 -11.71 -3.30
C GLN A 76 -2.36 -10.28 -2.85
N LEU A 77 -3.35 -9.47 -2.46
CA LEU A 77 -3.12 -8.13 -1.94
C LEU A 77 -2.29 -8.15 -0.64
N PHE A 78 -2.59 -9.10 0.25
CA PHE A 78 -1.84 -9.30 1.48
C PHE A 78 -0.37 -9.69 1.21
N GLN A 79 -0.12 -10.53 0.22
CA GLN A 79 1.23 -10.90 -0.21
C GLN A 79 1.98 -9.70 -0.83
N LEU A 80 1.32 -8.90 -1.66
CA LEU A 80 1.89 -7.68 -2.23
C LEU A 80 2.25 -6.66 -1.15
N ALA A 81 1.40 -6.48 -0.15
CA ALA A 81 1.67 -5.60 0.98
C ALA A 81 2.87 -6.08 1.83
N ASN A 82 3.19 -7.37 1.80
CA ASN A 82 4.34 -7.99 2.45
C ASN A 82 5.50 -8.29 1.48
N SER A 83 5.56 -7.58 0.34
CA SER A 83 6.64 -7.75 -0.64
C SER A 83 8.00 -7.39 -0.06
N ARG A 84 9.04 -8.09 -0.55
CA ARG A 84 10.44 -7.88 -0.16
C ARG A 84 11.28 -7.50 -1.36
N ASP A 85 12.36 -6.79 -1.09
CA ASP A 85 13.40 -6.54 -2.08
C ASP A 85 14.36 -7.72 -2.23
N GLY A 86 15.35 -7.58 -3.13
CA GLY A 86 16.36 -8.60 -3.39
C GLY A 86 17.29 -8.91 -2.20
N SER A 87 17.31 -8.07 -1.16
CA SER A 87 18.04 -8.30 0.08
C SER A 87 17.19 -8.97 1.16
N GLY A 88 15.91 -9.22 0.89
CA GLY A 88 14.95 -9.81 1.81
C GLY A 88 14.31 -8.82 2.77
N GLU A 89 14.53 -7.52 2.59
CA GLU A 89 13.89 -6.45 3.37
C GLU A 89 12.50 -6.14 2.83
N TYR A 90 11.55 -5.89 3.74
CA TYR A 90 10.19 -5.52 3.37
C TYR A 90 10.12 -4.11 2.78
N LEU A 91 9.33 -3.94 1.72
CA LEU A 91 9.18 -2.68 1.00
C LEU A 91 8.31 -1.66 1.76
N PHE A 92 7.31 -2.15 2.50
CA PHE A 92 6.26 -1.33 3.12
C PHE A 92 6.29 -1.34 4.65
N ALA A 93 7.43 -1.68 5.25
CA ALA A 93 7.57 -1.73 6.72
C ALA A 93 8.04 -0.40 7.34
N GLY A 94 8.20 0.65 6.55
CA GLY A 94 8.84 1.88 7.00
C GLY A 94 10.31 1.64 7.35
N SER A 95 10.80 2.16 8.47
CA SER A 95 12.19 1.94 8.90
C SER A 95 12.44 0.53 9.46
N ARG A 96 11.38 -0.24 9.78
CA ARG A 96 11.46 -1.61 10.32
C ARG A 96 11.59 -2.67 9.23
N THR A 97 12.48 -2.51 8.29
CA THR A 97 12.57 -3.30 7.05
C THR A 97 12.70 -4.82 7.23
N ARG A 98 13.08 -5.29 8.42
CA ARG A 98 13.20 -6.74 8.75
C ARG A 98 11.96 -7.30 9.43
N THR A 99 10.99 -6.46 9.78
CA THR A 99 9.73 -6.86 10.41
C THR A 99 8.65 -6.97 9.35
N GLN A 100 7.93 -8.10 9.31
CA GLN A 100 6.79 -8.25 8.41
C GLN A 100 5.76 -7.14 8.73
N PRO A 101 5.39 -6.29 7.77
CA PRO A 101 4.55 -5.14 8.06
C PRO A 101 3.09 -5.51 8.32
N PHE A 102 2.53 -6.47 7.61
CA PHE A 102 1.12 -6.83 7.74
C PHE A 102 0.96 -8.25 8.26
N HIS A 103 0.19 -8.40 9.33
CA HIS A 103 -0.12 -9.68 9.97
C HIS A 103 -1.63 -9.90 9.99
N MET A 104 -2.04 -11.12 9.67
CA MET A 104 -3.43 -11.52 9.80
C MET A 104 -3.63 -12.14 11.19
N THR A 105 -4.57 -11.59 11.95
CA THR A 105 -4.96 -12.15 13.25
C THR A 105 -5.83 -13.38 13.08
N SER A 106 -6.03 -14.17 14.12
CA SER A 106 -6.93 -15.33 14.11
C SER A 106 -8.40 -14.93 13.81
N GLY A 107 -8.78 -13.69 14.06
CA GLY A 107 -10.08 -13.12 13.71
C GLY A 107 -10.21 -12.64 12.27
N GLY A 108 -9.16 -12.76 11.43
CA GLY A 108 -9.17 -12.33 10.03
C GLY A 108 -8.95 -10.84 9.82
N THR A 109 -8.64 -10.09 10.88
CA THR A 109 -8.26 -8.67 10.82
C THR A 109 -6.79 -8.55 10.47
N VAL A 110 -6.43 -7.54 9.66
CA VAL A 110 -5.05 -7.26 9.32
C VAL A 110 -4.51 -6.15 10.23
N GLU A 111 -3.38 -6.43 10.91
CA GLU A 111 -2.65 -5.48 11.75
C GLU A 111 -1.40 -5.02 11.04
N TYR A 112 -1.11 -3.71 11.10
CA TYR A 112 0.15 -3.14 10.65
C TYR A 112 1.16 -3.10 11.80
N ARG A 113 2.34 -3.69 11.61
CA ARG A 113 3.45 -3.76 12.59
C ARG A 113 4.71 -3.05 12.13
N GLY A 114 4.66 -2.37 10.99
CA GLY A 114 5.70 -1.46 10.55
C GLY A 114 5.70 -0.16 11.34
N ASP A 115 6.38 0.84 10.80
CA ASP A 115 6.29 2.22 11.29
C ASP A 115 6.02 3.19 10.13
N GLN A 116 5.79 4.47 10.46
CA GLN A 116 5.51 5.52 9.47
C GLN A 116 6.76 6.32 9.09
N ASN A 117 7.94 5.88 9.53
CA ASN A 117 9.17 6.55 9.20
C ASN A 117 9.60 6.20 7.76
N THR A 118 10.11 7.17 7.05
CA THR A 118 10.74 6.98 5.74
C THR A 118 12.25 6.89 5.90
N ARG A 119 12.86 5.93 5.22
CA ARG A 119 14.30 5.82 5.17
C ARG A 119 14.83 6.67 4.03
N GLU A 120 15.84 7.47 4.33
CA GLU A 120 16.51 8.31 3.35
C GLU A 120 17.93 7.81 3.09
N VAL A 121 18.36 7.85 1.85
CA VAL A 121 19.74 7.57 1.44
C VAL A 121 20.36 8.80 0.81
N ARG A 122 21.64 9.02 1.09
CA ARG A 122 22.39 10.14 0.51
C ARG A 122 22.81 9.79 -0.91
N VAL A 123 22.33 10.57 -1.87
CA VAL A 123 22.58 10.40 -3.31
C VAL A 123 23.41 11.53 -3.91
N GLY A 124 23.91 12.46 -3.07
CA GLY A 124 24.77 13.56 -3.49
C GLY A 124 25.20 14.45 -2.32
N PRO A 125 26.08 15.44 -2.56
CA PRO A 125 26.42 16.44 -1.56
C PRO A 125 25.16 17.22 -1.16
N GLY A 126 24.70 17.02 0.09
CA GLY A 126 23.49 17.67 0.62
C GLY A 126 22.16 17.16 0.02
N ARG A 127 22.17 16.06 -0.76
CA ARG A 127 20.93 15.49 -1.34
C ARG A 127 20.65 14.13 -0.72
N GLN A 128 19.44 14.01 -0.15
CA GLN A 128 18.86 12.77 0.34
C GLN A 128 17.64 12.41 -0.51
N MET A 129 17.34 11.12 -0.59
CA MET A 129 16.19 10.58 -1.32
C MET A 129 15.51 9.55 -0.43
N SER A 130 14.19 9.67 -0.27
CA SER A 130 13.38 8.63 0.37
C SER A 130 13.35 7.39 -0.51
N VAL A 131 13.54 6.22 0.10
CA VAL A 131 13.60 4.93 -0.60
C VAL A 131 12.49 3.98 -0.19
N ASP A 132 11.67 4.37 0.79
CA ASP A 132 10.57 3.58 1.31
C ASP A 132 9.31 4.42 1.39
N SER A 133 8.16 3.75 1.29
CA SER A 133 6.85 4.29 1.63
C SER A 133 6.31 3.49 2.81
N SER A 134 5.66 4.17 3.76
CA SER A 134 5.00 3.49 4.86
C SER A 134 3.80 2.69 4.33
N GLY A 135 3.73 1.41 4.69
CA GLY A 135 2.57 0.58 4.38
C GLY A 135 1.29 1.09 5.04
N PHE A 136 1.42 1.81 6.14
CA PHE A 136 0.29 2.47 6.76
C PHE A 136 -0.34 3.52 5.82
N GLU A 137 0.46 4.43 5.29
CA GLU A 137 0.00 5.47 4.36
C GLU A 137 -0.61 4.89 3.08
N VAL A 138 -0.03 3.80 2.58
CA VAL A 138 -0.42 3.21 1.30
C VAL A 138 -1.66 2.32 1.40
N PHE A 139 -1.76 1.51 2.45
CA PHE A 139 -2.78 0.45 2.55
C PHE A 139 -3.80 0.68 3.68
N MET A 140 -3.50 1.52 4.68
CA MET A 140 -4.35 1.72 5.85
C MET A 140 -4.96 3.12 5.91
N ASP A 141 -4.26 4.15 5.41
CA ASP A 141 -4.72 5.54 5.38
C ASP A 141 -5.56 5.82 4.11
N GLY A 142 -6.34 4.86 3.68
CA GLY A 142 -7.36 5.09 2.65
C GLY A 142 -8.43 6.00 3.24
N GLY A 143 -8.48 7.26 2.79
CA GLY A 143 -9.52 8.19 3.19
C GLY A 143 -10.90 7.56 2.95
N THR A 144 -11.42 6.88 3.95
CA THR A 144 -12.83 6.58 4.04
C THR A 144 -13.51 7.94 4.02
N GLY A 145 -14.20 8.31 2.94
CA GLY A 145 -14.81 9.62 2.80
C GLY A 145 -15.15 10.32 4.12
N ASN A 146 -15.57 11.51 4.17
CA ASN A 146 -15.80 12.28 5.40
C ASN A 146 -16.77 11.62 6.43
N GLY A 147 -17.14 10.35 6.24
CA GLY A 147 -18.06 9.61 7.12
C GLY A 147 -19.49 10.17 7.14
N HIS A 148 -19.73 11.27 6.47
CA HIS A 148 -21.03 11.92 6.40
C HIS A 148 -21.67 11.68 5.03
N TYR A 149 -22.78 10.96 5.02
CA TYR A 149 -23.67 10.91 3.86
C TYR A 149 -25.00 11.56 4.22
N GLN A 150 -25.51 12.38 3.33
CA GLN A 150 -26.84 12.95 3.45
C GLN A 150 -27.77 12.12 2.58
N VAL A 151 -28.74 11.48 3.22
CA VAL A 151 -29.83 10.83 2.51
C VAL A 151 -30.94 11.87 2.32
N ARG A 152 -31.30 12.12 1.06
CA ARG A 152 -32.46 12.96 0.72
C ARG A 152 -33.50 12.07 0.07
N GLU A 153 -34.76 12.29 0.42
CA GLU A 153 -35.87 11.68 -0.31
C GLU A 153 -35.84 12.18 -1.76
N ALA A 154 -35.98 11.23 -2.70
CA ALA A 154 -36.16 11.60 -4.09
C ALA A 154 -37.52 12.28 -4.26
N PRO A 155 -37.64 13.35 -5.07
CA PRO A 155 -38.95 13.94 -5.38
C PRO A 155 -39.89 12.87 -5.99
N GLY A 156 -41.01 12.57 -5.33
CA GLY A 156 -41.94 11.55 -5.76
C GLY A 156 -41.86 10.19 -5.04
N ASN A 157 -41.04 10.09 -4.00
CA ASN A 157 -40.98 8.90 -3.15
C ASN A 157 -42.20 8.90 -2.18
N GLU A 158 -43.16 8.03 -2.43
CA GLU A 158 -44.36 7.85 -1.56
C GLU A 158 -44.17 6.72 -0.53
N GLY A 159 -42.99 6.19 -0.39
CA GLY A 159 -42.63 5.11 0.54
C GLY A 159 -42.46 5.60 1.98
N SER A 160 -43.08 4.93 2.95
CA SER A 160 -42.92 5.18 4.39
C SER A 160 -41.72 4.47 5.02
N GLY A 161 -40.55 4.43 4.33
CA GLY A 161 -39.34 3.87 4.86
C GLY A 161 -38.66 4.80 5.84
N VAL A 162 -38.40 4.35 7.07
CA VAL A 162 -37.55 5.06 8.03
C VAL A 162 -36.09 4.70 7.72
N ILE A 163 -35.30 5.68 7.27
CA ILE A 163 -33.86 5.52 7.12
C ILE A 163 -33.22 5.86 8.46
N ILE A 164 -32.72 4.84 9.15
CA ILE A 164 -31.92 5.04 10.36
C ILE A 164 -30.46 5.27 9.89
N PRO A 165 -29.88 6.45 10.08
CA PRO A 165 -28.46 6.64 9.79
C PRO A 165 -27.65 5.73 10.71
N ALA A 166 -26.91 4.79 10.15
CA ALA A 166 -25.92 4.04 10.90
C ALA A 166 -24.75 4.98 11.17
N ASP A 167 -24.57 5.35 12.43
CA ASP A 167 -23.36 6.02 12.89
C ASP A 167 -22.23 4.99 12.85
N THR A 168 -21.39 5.05 11.80
CA THR A 168 -20.15 4.30 11.76
C THR A 168 -19.14 5.06 12.60
N GLY A 169 -19.33 5.03 13.92
CA GLY A 169 -18.40 5.60 14.88
C GLY A 169 -17.02 5.04 14.71
N VAL A 170 -16.18 5.78 14.03
CA VAL A 170 -14.71 5.64 14.10
C VAL A 170 -14.26 6.76 15.01
N GLN A 171 -13.92 6.42 16.26
CA GLN A 171 -13.07 7.21 17.14
C GLN A 171 -11.62 6.95 16.79
#